data_53c512e281370a5688f1e9bc4b1d8cd3
#
_entry.id   53c512e281370a5688f1e9bc4b1d8cd3
#
_cell.length_a   1.000
_cell.length_b   1.000
_cell.length_c   1.000
_cell.angle_alpha   90.00
_cell.angle_beta   90.00
_cell.angle_gamma   90.00
#
_symmetry.space_group_name_H-M   'P 1'
#
loop_
_entity.id
_entity.type
_entity.pdbx_description
1 polymer ?
#
loop_
_entity_poly.entity_id
_entity_poly.type
_entity_poly.pdbx_seq_one_letter_code
_entity_poly.pdbx_strand_id
1 'polypeptide(L)'
;EYRRQRQMCIRDRSKDTKFGKNVVIYPYVVIGRKTKIGNNVEILPFTHIENATLEENVNVGPFSRVRPGSFLSKGSRVGNFVEVKKSKIGKNSKINHLSYVGDAIIGKDVNIGAGTITCNYDGKKKNKTKILDGAFIGSNTALVSPIKIGKKSIVGAGSALTKNVKNKSLALTRAN
;
A
#
# COMPACT_ATOMS: atom_id res chain seq x y z
N GLU A 1 -32.05 2.70 8.22
CA GLU A 1 -31.32 2.21 9.41
C GLU A 1 -29.86 1.94 9.10
N TYR A 2 -29.55 1.22 8.04
CA TYR A 2 -28.17 0.93 7.59
C TYR A 2 -27.34 2.19 7.24
N ARG A 3 -27.98 3.24 6.73
CA ARG A 3 -27.33 4.55 6.47
C ARG A 3 -26.97 5.30 7.75
N ARG A 4 -27.78 5.21 8.82
CA ARG A 4 -27.53 5.87 10.12
C ARG A 4 -26.38 5.20 10.89
N GLN A 5 -26.29 3.88 10.88
CA GLN A 5 -25.15 3.17 11.49
C GLN A 5 -23.82 3.50 10.82
N ARG A 6 -23.78 3.66 9.49
CA ARG A 6 -22.58 4.10 8.77
C ARG A 6 -22.08 5.48 9.20
N GLN A 7 -22.96 6.39 9.61
CA GLN A 7 -22.57 7.72 10.08
C GLN A 7 -22.07 7.75 11.53
N MET A 8 -22.52 6.85 12.37
CA MET A 8 -22.10 6.78 13.78
C MET A 8 -20.70 6.17 13.98
N CYS A 9 -20.20 5.39 13.02
CA CYS A 9 -18.92 4.69 13.13
C CYS A 9 -17.74 5.46 12.51
N ILE A 10 -17.98 6.52 11.75
CA ILE A 10 -16.95 7.38 11.18
C ILE A 10 -16.74 8.54 12.13
N ARG A 11 -15.78 8.43 13.05
CA ARG A 11 -15.58 9.45 14.08
C ARG A 11 -15.07 10.78 13.55
N ASP A 12 -14.28 10.81 12.47
CA ASP A 12 -13.79 12.06 11.90
C ASP A 12 -13.72 12.00 10.37
N ARG A 13 -14.81 12.38 9.73
CA ARG A 13 -14.85 12.58 8.29
C ARG A 13 -14.66 14.06 7.95
N SER A 14 -13.62 14.40 7.23
CA SER A 14 -13.46 15.74 6.68
C SER A 14 -14.53 16.04 5.62
N LYS A 15 -15.07 17.27 5.63
CA LYS A 15 -16.11 17.74 4.70
C LYS A 15 -15.69 17.70 3.23
N ASP A 16 -14.39 17.69 2.94
CA ASP A 16 -13.81 17.68 1.60
C ASP A 16 -13.54 16.28 1.04
N THR A 17 -13.88 15.22 1.78
CA THR A 17 -13.78 13.84 1.31
C THR A 17 -14.83 13.53 0.27
N LYS A 18 -14.41 12.98 -0.89
CA LYS A 18 -15.30 12.56 -1.97
C LYS A 18 -15.48 11.05 -1.97
N PHE A 19 -16.73 10.59 -2.09
CA PHE A 19 -17.09 9.18 -2.10
C PHE A 19 -17.75 8.78 -3.41
N GLY A 20 -17.38 7.62 -3.91
CA GLY A 20 -18.09 6.93 -4.97
C GLY A 20 -19.33 6.17 -4.48
N LYS A 21 -19.85 5.30 -5.33
CA LYS A 21 -21.02 4.44 -5.02
C LYS A 21 -20.58 3.17 -4.28
N ASN A 22 -21.48 2.59 -3.48
CA ASN A 22 -21.30 1.31 -2.78
C ASN A 22 -20.03 1.24 -1.93
N VAL A 23 -19.65 2.34 -1.27
CA VAL A 23 -18.53 2.37 -0.34
C VAL A 23 -18.95 1.79 0.99
N VAL A 24 -18.21 0.80 1.49
CA VAL A 24 -18.41 0.18 2.80
C VAL A 24 -17.31 0.65 3.75
N ILE A 25 -17.71 1.25 4.86
CA ILE A 25 -16.79 1.74 5.88
C ILE A 25 -17.19 1.13 7.22
N TYR A 26 -16.25 0.39 7.79
CA TYR A 26 -16.44 -0.30 9.06
C TYR A 26 -16.22 0.63 10.27
N PRO A 27 -16.54 0.19 11.50
CA PRO A 27 -16.32 0.97 12.71
C PRO A 27 -14.84 1.37 12.92
N TYR A 28 -14.63 2.47 13.64
CA TYR A 28 -13.32 2.99 14.04
C TYR A 28 -12.40 3.37 12.88
N VAL A 29 -12.97 3.71 11.73
CA VAL A 29 -12.22 4.25 10.59
C VAL A 29 -12.11 5.75 10.70
N VAL A 30 -10.92 6.29 10.48
CA VAL A 30 -10.64 7.74 10.42
C VAL A 30 -10.30 8.13 8.99
N ILE A 31 -11.06 9.09 8.43
CA ILE A 31 -10.83 9.61 7.07
C ILE A 31 -10.54 11.10 7.15
N GLY A 32 -9.29 11.45 6.95
CA GLY A 32 -8.78 12.82 6.97
C GLY A 32 -9.05 13.58 5.67
N ARG A 33 -8.57 14.82 5.66
CA ARG A 33 -8.81 15.79 4.58
C ARG A 33 -8.30 15.32 3.22
N LYS A 34 -8.86 15.89 2.15
CA LYS A 34 -8.45 15.71 0.75
C LYS A 34 -8.39 14.25 0.30
N THR A 35 -9.25 13.39 0.88
CA THR A 35 -9.33 11.98 0.51
C THR A 35 -10.37 11.76 -0.57
N LYS A 36 -10.04 10.96 -1.60
CA LYS A 36 -10.95 10.56 -2.67
C LYS A 36 -11.12 9.05 -2.63
N ILE A 37 -12.36 8.58 -2.54
CA ILE A 37 -12.72 7.17 -2.43
C ILE A 37 -13.61 6.81 -3.60
N GLY A 38 -13.17 5.87 -4.43
CA GLY A 38 -13.88 5.39 -5.61
C GLY A 38 -15.06 4.48 -5.30
N ASN A 39 -15.63 3.89 -6.34
CA ASN A 39 -16.76 2.96 -6.21
C ASN A 39 -16.34 1.62 -5.61
N ASN A 40 -17.26 0.98 -4.88
CA ASN A 40 -17.08 -0.37 -4.32
C ASN A 40 -15.82 -0.51 -3.45
N VAL A 41 -15.38 0.56 -2.82
CA VAL A 41 -14.24 0.54 -1.89
C VAL A 41 -14.70 0.02 -0.54
N GLU A 42 -13.90 -0.85 0.05
CA GLU A 42 -14.12 -1.39 1.39
C GLU A 42 -13.00 -0.94 2.33
N ILE A 43 -13.37 -0.31 3.46
CA ILE A 43 -12.42 0.17 4.47
C ILE A 43 -12.73 -0.50 5.80
N LEU A 44 -11.84 -1.38 6.20
CA LEU A 44 -11.97 -2.24 7.38
C LEU A 44 -11.62 -1.50 8.68
N PRO A 45 -11.99 -2.05 9.85
CA PRO A 45 -11.86 -1.36 11.13
C PRO A 45 -10.44 -0.87 11.43
N PHE A 46 -10.35 0.18 12.26
CA PHE A 46 -9.10 0.77 12.75
C PHE A 46 -8.15 1.24 11.65
N THR A 47 -8.69 1.61 10.50
CA THR A 47 -7.93 2.13 9.36
C THR A 47 -7.92 3.66 9.39
N HIS A 48 -6.75 4.27 9.17
CA HIS A 48 -6.58 5.72 9.06
C HIS A 48 -6.12 6.08 7.65
N ILE A 49 -6.90 6.95 6.97
CA ILE A 49 -6.61 7.41 5.59
C ILE A 49 -6.61 8.94 5.57
N GLU A 50 -5.59 9.55 5.02
CA GLU A 50 -5.49 10.99 4.88
C GLU A 50 -4.84 11.40 3.57
N ASN A 51 -5.42 12.41 2.88
CA ASN A 51 -4.90 13.01 1.64
C ASN A 51 -4.41 11.95 0.64
N ALA A 52 -5.29 11.01 0.35
CA ALA A 52 -5.02 9.87 -0.52
C ALA A 52 -6.16 9.66 -1.53
N THR A 53 -5.85 8.96 -2.61
CA THR A 53 -6.85 8.55 -3.61
C THR A 53 -6.92 7.03 -3.64
N LEU A 54 -8.12 6.50 -3.45
CA LEU A 54 -8.46 5.10 -3.60
C LEU A 54 -9.37 4.97 -4.82
N GLU A 55 -8.92 4.26 -5.83
CA GLU A 55 -9.75 3.96 -7.01
C GLU A 55 -10.80 2.88 -6.70
N GLU A 56 -11.55 2.45 -7.70
CA GLU A 56 -12.61 1.48 -7.53
C GLU A 56 -12.13 0.09 -7.08
N ASN A 57 -12.96 -0.64 -6.34
CA ASN A 57 -12.71 -1.99 -5.84
C ASN A 57 -11.43 -2.12 -4.97
N VAL A 58 -10.99 -1.03 -4.37
CA VAL A 58 -9.86 -1.05 -3.41
C VAL A 58 -10.35 -1.55 -2.06
N ASN A 59 -9.54 -2.39 -1.41
CA ASN A 59 -9.77 -2.85 -0.05
C ASN A 59 -8.61 -2.40 0.86
N VAL A 60 -8.95 -1.78 2.01
CA VAL A 60 -7.95 -1.26 2.95
C VAL A 60 -8.29 -1.68 4.37
N GLY A 61 -7.28 -2.19 5.07
CA GLY A 61 -7.40 -2.54 6.48
C GLY A 61 -7.45 -4.05 6.75
N PRO A 62 -7.75 -4.46 7.98
CA PRO A 62 -7.88 -3.59 9.16
C PRO A 62 -6.51 -3.09 9.67
N PHE A 63 -6.50 -2.12 10.61
CA PHE A 63 -5.29 -1.59 11.24
C PHE A 63 -4.26 -1.06 10.22
N SER A 64 -4.71 -0.42 9.16
CA SER A 64 -3.85 0.13 8.11
C SER A 64 -3.73 1.64 8.22
N ARG A 65 -2.61 2.19 7.76
CA ARG A 65 -2.41 3.62 7.64
C ARG A 65 -2.04 4.03 6.23
N VAL A 66 -2.93 4.79 5.58
CA VAL A 66 -2.68 5.36 4.25
C VAL A 66 -2.42 6.86 4.40
N ARG A 67 -1.18 7.26 4.23
CA ARG A 67 -0.68 8.62 4.49
C ARG A 67 -0.74 9.50 3.26
N PRO A 68 -0.58 10.84 3.46
CA PRO A 68 -0.63 11.82 2.39
C PRO A 68 0.24 11.50 1.17
N GLY A 69 -0.32 11.77 -0.02
CA GLY A 69 0.32 11.55 -1.30
C GLY A 69 0.29 10.10 -1.78
N SER A 70 -0.53 9.25 -1.16
CA SER A 70 -0.71 7.85 -1.58
C SER A 70 -1.83 7.72 -2.60
N PHE A 71 -1.62 6.83 -3.59
CA PHE A 71 -2.56 6.51 -4.64
C PHE A 71 -2.71 5.00 -4.75
N LEU A 72 -3.90 4.49 -4.48
CA LEU A 72 -4.25 3.08 -4.57
C LEU A 72 -5.07 2.84 -5.82
N SER A 73 -4.50 2.14 -6.81
CA SER A 73 -5.18 1.88 -8.08
C SER A 73 -6.22 0.78 -7.94
N LYS A 74 -7.11 0.71 -8.92
CA LYS A 74 -8.22 -0.23 -9.02
C LYS A 74 -7.86 -1.65 -8.57
N GLY A 75 -8.66 -2.22 -7.67
CA GLY A 75 -8.53 -3.59 -7.18
C GLY A 75 -7.30 -3.86 -6.32
N SER A 76 -6.51 -2.84 -5.96
CA SER A 76 -5.38 -3.03 -5.06
C SER A 76 -5.83 -3.28 -3.62
N ARG A 77 -4.99 -3.97 -2.85
CA ARG A 77 -5.25 -4.31 -1.45
C ARG A 77 -4.12 -3.84 -0.55
N VAL A 78 -4.49 -3.20 0.54
CA VAL A 78 -3.60 -2.81 1.63
C VAL A 78 -4.17 -3.41 2.91
N GLY A 79 -3.52 -4.44 3.43
CA GLY A 79 -4.04 -5.23 4.53
C GLY A 79 -3.56 -4.78 5.90
N ASN A 80 -3.63 -5.66 6.89
CA ASN A 80 -3.43 -5.34 8.28
C ASN A 80 -1.97 -4.99 8.64
N PHE A 81 -1.85 -3.99 9.50
CA PHE A 81 -0.57 -3.44 9.96
C PHE A 81 0.34 -2.99 8.80
N VAL A 82 -0.27 -2.44 7.75
CA VAL A 82 0.46 -1.88 6.61
C VAL A 82 0.40 -0.37 6.65
N GLU A 83 1.55 0.27 6.50
CA GLU A 83 1.63 1.71 6.30
C GLU A 83 2.08 2.03 4.88
N VAL A 84 1.30 2.88 4.18
CA VAL A 84 1.61 3.38 2.84
C VAL A 84 1.78 4.89 2.89
N LYS A 85 2.90 5.42 2.35
CA LYS A 85 3.21 6.85 2.36
C LYS A 85 3.79 7.32 1.04
N LYS A 86 3.24 8.40 0.45
CA LYS A 86 3.75 8.99 -0.80
C LYS A 86 4.04 7.94 -1.89
N SER A 87 3.16 6.96 -2.03
CA SER A 87 3.39 5.80 -2.89
C SER A 87 2.22 5.55 -3.84
N LYS A 88 2.52 5.06 -5.03
CA LYS A 88 1.52 4.59 -5.99
C LYS A 88 1.49 3.07 -5.98
N ILE A 89 0.34 2.50 -5.63
CA ILE A 89 0.10 1.06 -5.66
C ILE A 89 -0.67 0.74 -6.92
N GLY A 90 -0.10 -0.05 -7.80
CA GLY A 90 -0.68 -0.38 -9.10
C GLY A 90 -1.88 -1.32 -9.01
N LYS A 91 -2.59 -1.44 -10.14
CA LYS A 91 -3.80 -2.23 -10.27
C LYS A 91 -3.59 -3.67 -9.79
N ASN A 92 -4.55 -4.20 -9.01
CA ASN A 92 -4.57 -5.54 -8.44
C ASN A 92 -3.35 -5.93 -7.59
N SER A 93 -2.49 -4.98 -7.24
CA SER A 93 -1.32 -5.26 -6.38
C SER A 93 -1.74 -5.41 -4.92
N LYS A 94 -1.01 -6.27 -4.20
CA LYS A 94 -1.36 -6.69 -2.85
C LYS A 94 -0.20 -6.43 -1.89
N ILE A 95 -0.51 -5.76 -0.78
CA ILE A 95 0.36 -5.53 0.37
C ILE A 95 -0.46 -5.92 1.59
N ASN A 96 -0.49 -7.20 1.93
CA ASN A 96 -1.52 -7.71 2.83
C ASN A 96 -1.16 -7.64 4.31
N HIS A 97 0.14 -7.63 4.69
CA HIS A 97 0.54 -7.80 6.08
C HIS A 97 1.82 -7.08 6.45
N LEU A 98 1.84 -6.42 7.63
CA LEU A 98 3.02 -6.05 8.40
C LEU A 98 4.12 -5.33 7.58
N SER A 99 3.75 -4.42 6.68
CA SER A 99 4.70 -3.84 5.72
C SER A 99 4.73 -2.32 5.79
N TYR A 100 5.90 -1.73 5.54
CA TYR A 100 6.04 -0.29 5.29
C TYR A 100 6.41 -0.03 3.84
N VAL A 101 5.56 0.74 3.15
CA VAL A 101 5.76 1.15 1.76
C VAL A 101 5.79 2.66 1.67
N GLY A 102 6.97 3.23 1.65
CA GLY A 102 7.21 4.67 1.56
C GLY A 102 7.95 5.07 0.30
N ASP A 103 7.55 6.21 -0.31
CA ASP A 103 8.17 6.80 -1.50
C ASP A 103 8.35 5.79 -2.65
N ALA A 104 7.35 4.92 -2.88
CA ALA A 104 7.42 3.80 -3.81
C ALA A 104 6.46 3.94 -5.00
N ILE A 105 6.87 3.37 -6.13
CA ILE A 105 6.02 3.15 -7.30
C ILE A 105 5.94 1.65 -7.53
N ILE A 106 4.79 1.06 -7.25
CA ILE A 106 4.50 -0.35 -7.42
C ILE A 106 3.64 -0.51 -8.67
N GLY A 107 4.06 -1.37 -9.58
CA GLY A 107 3.35 -1.72 -10.81
C GLY A 107 2.06 -2.49 -10.56
N LYS A 108 1.46 -3.00 -11.61
CA LYS A 108 0.26 -3.84 -11.54
C LYS A 108 0.59 -5.28 -11.20
N ASP A 109 -0.37 -5.98 -10.58
CA ASP A 109 -0.29 -7.41 -10.29
C ASP A 109 0.96 -7.80 -9.48
N VAL A 110 1.45 -6.90 -8.61
CA VAL A 110 2.60 -7.12 -7.72
C VAL A 110 2.12 -7.72 -6.40
N ASN A 111 2.85 -8.69 -5.89
CA ASN A 111 2.65 -9.22 -4.55
C ASN A 111 3.80 -8.80 -3.62
N ILE A 112 3.46 -8.13 -2.53
CA ILE A 112 4.40 -7.75 -1.47
C ILE A 112 4.19 -8.69 -0.28
N GLY A 113 5.21 -9.47 0.04
CA GLY A 113 5.21 -10.40 1.18
C GLY A 113 5.20 -9.66 2.53
N ALA A 114 4.73 -10.36 3.55
CA ALA A 114 4.64 -9.83 4.91
C ALA A 114 6.02 -9.37 5.42
N GLY A 115 6.05 -8.29 6.19
CA GLY A 115 7.28 -7.76 6.76
C GLY A 115 8.21 -7.06 5.75
N THR A 116 7.74 -6.77 4.54
CA THR A 116 8.54 -6.04 3.55
C THR A 116 8.65 -4.56 3.92
N ILE A 117 9.85 -4.02 3.84
CA ILE A 117 10.15 -2.62 4.12
C ILE A 117 10.85 -1.96 2.93
N THR A 118 10.32 -0.85 2.44
CA THR A 118 11.07 0.07 1.58
C THR A 118 11.94 0.95 2.47
N CYS A 119 13.25 0.70 2.50
CA CYS A 119 14.21 1.50 3.27
C CYS A 119 14.48 2.79 2.49
N ASN A 120 13.52 3.72 2.54
CA ASN A 120 13.49 4.92 1.69
C ASN A 120 14.29 6.11 2.23
N TYR A 121 14.81 6.05 3.45
CA TYR A 121 15.54 7.14 4.09
C TYR A 121 16.97 6.72 4.41
N ASP A 122 17.95 7.49 3.95
CA ASP A 122 19.38 7.23 4.09
C ASP A 122 20.06 8.07 5.19
N GLY A 123 19.25 8.71 6.06
CA GLY A 123 19.73 9.62 7.09
C GLY A 123 19.76 11.10 6.64
N LYS A 124 19.74 11.39 5.35
CA LYS A 124 19.78 12.73 4.77
C LYS A 124 18.59 13.04 3.88
N LYS A 125 18.26 12.17 2.96
CA LYS A 125 17.19 12.33 1.97
C LYS A 125 16.34 11.07 1.81
N LYS A 126 15.19 11.23 1.16
CA LYS A 126 14.31 10.12 0.80
C LYS A 126 14.53 9.70 -0.64
N ASN A 127 14.73 8.42 -0.83
CA ASN A 127 14.99 7.77 -2.10
C ASN A 127 13.77 6.94 -2.54
N LYS A 128 13.65 6.67 -3.84
CA LYS A 128 12.49 5.97 -4.40
C LYS A 128 12.77 4.49 -4.65
N THR A 129 11.76 3.67 -4.29
CA THR A 129 11.69 2.27 -4.71
C THR A 129 10.77 2.14 -5.92
N LYS A 130 11.20 1.42 -6.97
CA LYS A 130 10.36 1.08 -8.12
C LYS A 130 10.23 -0.44 -8.23
N ILE A 131 9.00 -0.95 -8.16
CA ILE A 131 8.70 -2.38 -8.34
C ILE A 131 7.83 -2.50 -9.58
N LEU A 132 8.31 -3.20 -10.59
CA LEU A 132 7.61 -3.30 -11.87
C LEU A 132 6.55 -4.40 -11.87
N ASP A 133 5.70 -4.41 -12.90
CA ASP A 133 4.54 -5.26 -13.02
C ASP A 133 4.83 -6.75 -12.78
N GLY A 134 3.95 -7.41 -12.05
CA GLY A 134 3.98 -8.85 -11.82
C GLY A 134 5.17 -9.33 -10.98
N ALA A 135 5.90 -8.44 -10.32
CA ALA A 135 6.97 -8.85 -9.42
C ALA A 135 6.39 -9.48 -8.13
N PHE A 136 7.11 -10.46 -7.61
CA PHE A 136 6.81 -11.11 -6.34
C PHE A 136 7.92 -10.80 -5.33
N ILE A 137 7.57 -10.16 -4.23
CA ILE A 137 8.50 -9.87 -3.14
C ILE A 137 8.22 -10.83 -2.00
N GLY A 138 9.22 -11.64 -1.65
CA GLY A 138 9.14 -12.58 -0.53
C GLY A 138 9.04 -11.86 0.81
N SER A 139 8.55 -12.56 1.82
CA SER A 139 8.36 -12.02 3.16
C SER A 139 9.69 -11.58 3.81
N ASN A 140 9.62 -10.64 4.76
CA ASN A 140 10.77 -10.10 5.49
C ASN A 140 11.88 -9.55 4.58
N THR A 141 11.50 -8.90 3.48
CA THR A 141 12.45 -8.31 2.53
C THR A 141 12.69 -6.84 2.85
N ALA A 142 13.96 -6.44 2.93
CA ALA A 142 14.38 -5.04 2.98
C ALA A 142 14.80 -4.56 1.58
N LEU A 143 14.11 -3.55 1.05
CA LEU A 143 14.44 -2.93 -0.24
C LEU A 143 15.15 -1.61 0.02
N VAL A 144 16.48 -1.59 -0.05
CA VAL A 144 17.30 -0.40 0.22
C VAL A 144 17.26 0.55 -0.97
N SER A 145 16.54 1.64 -0.81
CA SER A 145 16.36 2.64 -1.88
C SER A 145 17.59 3.55 -2.05
N PRO A 146 17.91 4.02 -3.30
CA PRO A 146 17.11 3.83 -4.51
C PRO A 146 17.28 2.44 -5.13
N ILE A 147 16.15 1.78 -5.44
CA ILE A 147 16.20 0.43 -6.03
C ILE A 147 15.07 0.23 -7.05
N LYS A 148 15.35 -0.57 -8.09
CA LYS A 148 14.39 -1.01 -9.10
C LYS A 148 14.30 -2.52 -9.13
N ILE A 149 13.11 -3.06 -8.89
CA ILE A 149 12.80 -4.48 -9.01
C ILE A 149 12.14 -4.72 -10.37
N GLY A 150 12.73 -5.62 -11.15
CA GLY A 150 12.34 -5.90 -12.53
C GLY A 150 10.95 -6.52 -12.67
N LYS A 151 10.40 -6.43 -13.88
CA LYS A 151 9.09 -7.00 -14.23
C LYS A 151 9.11 -8.53 -14.11
N LYS A 152 8.08 -9.10 -13.47
CA LYS A 152 7.94 -10.55 -13.27
C LYS A 152 9.16 -11.20 -12.61
N SER A 153 9.91 -10.44 -11.80
CA SER A 153 11.01 -10.98 -11.00
C SER A 153 10.49 -11.50 -9.66
N ILE A 154 11.27 -12.36 -9.06
CA ILE A 154 11.00 -12.95 -7.75
C ILE A 154 12.11 -12.53 -6.80
N VAL A 155 11.76 -12.01 -5.64
CA VAL A 155 12.71 -11.76 -4.55
C VAL A 155 12.48 -12.82 -3.48
N GLY A 156 13.55 -13.52 -3.12
CA GLY A 156 13.50 -14.54 -2.06
C GLY A 156 13.21 -13.91 -0.69
N ALA A 157 12.47 -14.62 0.14
CA ALA A 157 12.15 -14.17 1.50
C ALA A 157 13.44 -13.94 2.34
N GLY A 158 13.38 -12.99 3.28
CA GLY A 158 14.49 -12.63 4.15
C GLY A 158 15.64 -11.88 3.44
N SER A 159 15.43 -11.39 2.22
CA SER A 159 16.47 -10.72 1.45
C SER A 159 16.63 -9.25 1.82
N ALA A 160 17.86 -8.77 1.91
CA ALA A 160 18.20 -7.34 1.97
C ALA A 160 18.83 -6.90 0.63
N LEU A 161 18.04 -6.25 -0.22
CA LEU A 161 18.47 -5.89 -1.58
C LEU A 161 18.97 -4.45 -1.64
N THR A 162 20.19 -4.28 -2.09
CA THR A 162 20.88 -2.99 -2.31
C THR A 162 21.12 -2.68 -3.78
N LYS A 163 20.87 -3.65 -4.68
CA LYS A 163 21.11 -3.54 -6.12
C LYS A 163 19.83 -3.82 -6.92
N ASN A 164 19.72 -3.18 -8.09
CA ASN A 164 18.59 -3.39 -9.00
C ASN A 164 18.48 -4.87 -9.42
N VAL A 165 17.24 -5.33 -9.53
CA VAL A 165 16.90 -6.69 -9.99
C VAL A 165 16.45 -6.63 -11.44
N LYS A 166 16.98 -7.49 -12.29
CA LYS A 166 16.60 -7.59 -13.70
C LYS A 166 15.19 -8.17 -13.87
N ASN A 167 14.58 -7.94 -15.02
CA ASN A 167 13.28 -8.54 -15.34
C ASN A 167 13.39 -10.08 -15.35
N LYS A 168 12.31 -10.76 -14.94
CA LYS A 168 12.20 -12.23 -14.99
C LYS A 168 13.36 -12.97 -14.32
N SER A 169 13.91 -12.41 -13.25
CA SER A 169 15.03 -13.02 -12.53
C SER A 169 14.66 -13.32 -11.07
N LEU A 170 15.34 -14.25 -10.48
CA LEU A 170 15.35 -14.51 -9.05
C LEU A 170 16.47 -13.68 -8.39
N ALA A 171 16.12 -12.96 -7.33
CA ALA A 171 17.09 -12.26 -6.49
C ALA A 171 16.93 -12.73 -5.06
N LEU A 172 18.03 -13.07 -4.43
CA LEU A 172 18.06 -13.41 -3.01
C LEU A 172 19.41 -13.02 -2.43
N THR A 173 19.42 -12.71 -1.15
CA THR A 173 20.65 -12.53 -0.38
C THR A 173 20.64 -13.56 0.74
N ARG A 174 21.72 -14.33 0.87
CA ARG A 174 21.97 -15.25 1.98
C ARG A 174 23.29 -14.86 2.61
N ALA A 175 23.43 -15.02 3.92
CA ALA A 175 24.75 -15.06 4.55
C ALA A 175 25.50 -16.26 3.98
N ASN A 176 26.75 -16.07 3.60
CA ASN A 176 27.66 -17.15 3.27
C ASN A 176 28.02 -17.89 4.54
#